data_fcb9ff2d7dbb03d77b401e5349627383
#
_entry.id   fcb9ff2d7dbb03d77b401e5349627383
#
_cell.length_a   1.000
_cell.length_b   1.000
_cell.length_c   1.000
_cell.angle_alpha   90.00
_cell.angle_beta   90.00
_cell.angle_gamma   90.00
#
_symmetry.space_group_name_H-M   'P 1'
#
loop_
_entity.id
_entity.type
_entity.pdbx_description
1 polymer ?
#
loop_
_entity_poly.entity_id
_entity_poly.type
_entity_poly.pdbx_seq_one_letter_code
_entity_poly.pdbx_strand_id
1 'polypeptide(L)'
;MGLMGIMGAQAQFSGYGVKVGFGAATVSDDLGAKSPILGANVGAYINYTFQESESVFAEVFYLQTGLNLVRRGGNFEEVMERGATLSIRTGYQHAYSLQLPILAGLHYELPVRERGHVVGLYLGPTFSFGLFGPYGDRKITPGVASPSANYDVNFNGTQADRQAFNHINRLDIGATFGLSYERGPLMLSFFIDRGFLATSDGDDILRIIQNRQSQSSDVEVKIPDGHNVAYMLSVSYQLGDLSK
;
A
#
# COMPACT_ATOMS: atom_id res chain seq x y z
N MET A 1 34.55 -34.52 -9.00
CA MET A 1 33.12 -34.36 -8.75
C MET A 1 32.95 -33.92 -7.30
N GLY A 2 33.00 -32.58 -7.07
CA GLY A 2 32.96 -32.01 -5.73
C GLY A 2 31.50 -31.73 -5.35
N LEU A 3 31.01 -32.39 -4.33
CA LEU A 3 29.78 -31.97 -3.64
C LEU A 3 30.05 -30.59 -3.05
N MET A 4 29.47 -29.55 -3.62
CA MET A 4 29.30 -28.27 -2.94
C MET A 4 28.42 -28.53 -1.73
N GLY A 5 29.04 -28.54 -0.54
CA GLY A 5 28.31 -28.52 0.70
C GLY A 5 27.48 -27.23 0.73
N ILE A 6 26.18 -27.38 0.76
CA ILE A 6 25.27 -26.31 1.11
C ILE A 6 25.53 -26.04 2.59
N MET A 7 26.52 -25.16 2.88
CA MET A 7 26.68 -24.64 4.22
C MET A 7 25.43 -23.81 4.51
N GLY A 8 24.61 -24.33 5.41
CA GLY A 8 23.37 -23.68 5.80
C GLY A 8 23.67 -22.35 6.49
N ALA A 9 23.53 -21.25 5.75
CA ALA A 9 23.52 -19.94 6.36
C ALA A 9 22.36 -19.90 7.35
N GLN A 10 22.63 -19.81 8.64
CA GLN A 10 21.62 -19.66 9.67
C GLN A 10 21.25 -18.17 9.73
N ALA A 11 20.00 -17.88 9.42
CA ALA A 11 19.47 -16.54 9.66
C ALA A 11 19.35 -16.31 11.16
N GLN A 12 20.06 -15.30 11.66
CA GLN A 12 19.99 -14.89 13.06
C GLN A 12 19.10 -13.65 13.19
N PHE A 13 18.31 -13.66 14.24
CA PHE A 13 17.52 -12.49 14.61
C PHE A 13 18.45 -11.36 15.06
N SER A 14 18.52 -10.28 14.29
CA SER A 14 19.49 -9.21 14.53
C SER A 14 18.92 -8.01 15.27
N GLY A 15 17.62 -7.82 15.24
CA GLY A 15 17.01 -6.71 15.96
C GLY A 15 15.53 -6.52 15.69
N TYR A 16 14.91 -5.71 16.51
CA TYR A 16 13.51 -5.31 16.36
C TYR A 16 13.32 -3.84 16.67
N GLY A 17 12.28 -3.27 16.12
CA GLY A 17 12.01 -1.86 16.30
C GLY A 17 10.60 -1.45 15.93
N VAL A 18 10.38 -0.16 16.02
CA VAL A 18 9.12 0.48 15.64
C VAL A 18 9.38 1.47 14.52
N LYS A 19 8.35 1.73 13.71
CA LYS A 19 8.41 2.71 12.63
C LYS A 19 7.15 3.54 12.55
N VAL A 20 7.32 4.78 12.14
CA VAL A 20 6.24 5.69 11.78
C VAL A 20 6.59 6.37 10.47
N GLY A 21 5.62 6.50 9.59
CA GLY A 21 5.82 7.13 8.30
C GLY A 21 4.60 7.91 7.85
N PHE A 22 4.84 8.83 6.95
CA PHE A 22 3.81 9.62 6.28
C PHE A 22 4.23 9.91 4.83
N GLY A 23 3.28 10.26 4.01
CA GLY A 23 3.55 10.56 2.62
C GLY A 23 2.29 10.75 1.80
N ALA A 24 2.39 10.55 0.51
CA ALA A 24 1.27 10.63 -0.41
C ALA A 24 0.78 9.22 -0.76
N ALA A 25 -0.52 8.99 -0.63
CA ALA A 25 -1.15 7.75 -1.08
C ALA A 25 -2.24 8.10 -2.11
N THR A 26 -2.34 7.29 -3.14
CA THR A 26 -3.34 7.45 -4.20
C THR A 26 -3.80 6.09 -4.70
N VAL A 27 -4.90 6.10 -5.44
CA VAL A 27 -5.32 4.96 -6.25
C VAL A 27 -5.03 5.33 -7.70
N SER A 28 -4.13 4.59 -8.32
CA SER A 28 -3.80 4.73 -9.75
C SER A 28 -4.76 3.88 -10.55
N ASP A 29 -5.41 4.45 -11.54
CA ASP A 29 -6.25 3.76 -12.50
C ASP A 29 -5.87 4.15 -13.95
N ASP A 30 -6.46 3.45 -14.94
CA ASP A 30 -6.20 3.67 -16.35
C ASP A 30 -6.74 5.03 -16.88
N LEU A 31 -7.63 5.69 -16.12
CA LEU A 31 -8.24 6.98 -16.49
C LEU A 31 -7.48 8.18 -15.91
N GLY A 32 -6.45 7.95 -15.13
CA GLY A 32 -5.62 9.00 -14.54
C GLY A 32 -5.44 8.87 -13.04
N ALA A 33 -4.44 9.55 -12.52
CA ALA A 33 -4.16 9.53 -11.08
C ALA A 33 -5.27 10.29 -10.33
N LYS A 34 -5.92 9.60 -9.42
CA LYS A 34 -6.79 10.26 -8.43
C LYS A 34 -5.94 11.17 -7.55
N SER A 35 -6.51 12.27 -7.10
CA SER A 35 -5.77 13.19 -6.22
C SER A 35 -5.28 12.47 -4.97
N PRO A 36 -3.98 12.61 -4.63
CA PRO A 36 -3.41 11.93 -3.49
C PRO A 36 -4.00 12.42 -2.17
N ILE A 37 -3.99 11.54 -1.19
CA ILE A 37 -4.30 11.85 0.21
C ILE A 37 -3.04 11.75 1.06
N LEU A 38 -3.09 12.25 2.28
CA LEU A 38 -2.06 11.98 3.26
C LEU A 38 -2.10 10.50 3.64
N GLY A 39 -1.13 9.73 3.17
CA GLY A 39 -0.84 8.37 3.62
C GLY A 39 -0.12 8.38 4.96
N ALA A 40 -0.33 7.36 5.75
CA ALA A 40 0.38 7.16 7.01
C ALA A 40 0.65 5.68 7.24
N ASN A 41 1.74 5.40 7.95
CA ASN A 41 2.02 4.07 8.43
C ASN A 41 2.58 4.10 9.85
N VAL A 42 2.22 3.13 10.65
CA VAL A 42 2.79 2.89 11.98
C VAL A 42 2.92 1.39 12.17
N GLY A 43 4.06 0.93 12.69
CA GLY A 43 4.24 -0.51 12.84
C GLY A 43 5.46 -0.90 13.64
N ALA A 44 5.65 -2.20 13.72
CA ALA A 44 6.83 -2.84 14.30
C ALA A 44 7.49 -3.73 13.25
N TYR A 45 8.79 -3.87 13.35
CA TYR A 45 9.58 -4.68 12.44
C TYR A 45 10.59 -5.56 13.17
N ILE A 46 11.02 -6.59 12.48
CA ILE A 46 12.05 -7.53 12.91
C ILE A 46 13.03 -7.68 11.76
N ASN A 47 14.32 -7.61 12.07
CA ASN A 47 15.41 -7.83 11.12
C ASN A 47 16.10 -9.16 11.38
N TYR A 48 16.46 -9.84 10.29
CA TYR A 48 17.27 -11.05 10.28
C TYR A 48 18.51 -10.80 9.42
N THR A 49 19.68 -11.08 9.95
CA THR A 49 20.94 -11.06 9.22
C THR A 49 21.53 -12.49 9.14
N PHE A 50 22.36 -12.69 8.15
CA PHE A 50 23.01 -13.98 7.94
C PHE A 50 24.44 -13.86 8.49
N GLN A 51 24.63 -14.28 9.75
CA GLN A 51 25.96 -14.41 10.36
C GLN A 51 26.54 -15.77 10.03
N GLU A 52 27.88 -15.90 10.03
CA GLU A 52 28.66 -17.14 9.77
C GLU A 52 28.82 -17.55 8.29
N SER A 53 28.61 -16.68 7.35
CA SER A 53 29.05 -16.95 5.98
C SER A 53 30.36 -16.22 5.72
N GLU A 54 31.38 -16.93 5.23
CA GLU A 54 32.63 -16.31 4.69
C GLU A 54 32.37 -15.47 3.44
N SER A 55 31.10 -15.33 3.07
CA SER A 55 30.67 -14.57 1.90
C SER A 55 30.40 -13.12 2.25
N VAL A 56 31.09 -12.20 1.57
CA VAL A 56 30.84 -10.75 1.65
C VAL A 56 29.37 -10.40 1.41
N PHE A 57 28.66 -11.22 0.63
CA PHE A 57 27.23 -11.03 0.36
C PHE A 57 26.38 -11.22 1.62
N ALA A 58 26.73 -12.16 2.50
CA ALA A 58 25.98 -12.41 3.72
C ALA A 58 26.12 -11.28 4.75
N GLU A 59 27.22 -10.53 4.73
CA GLU A 59 27.45 -9.39 5.61
C GLU A 59 26.58 -8.18 5.24
N VAL A 60 26.22 -8.05 3.96
CA VAL A 60 25.46 -6.90 3.46
C VAL A 60 23.97 -7.19 3.30
N PHE A 61 23.57 -8.46 3.31
CA PHE A 61 22.20 -8.89 3.08
C PHE A 61 21.42 -9.02 4.38
N TYR A 62 20.17 -8.53 4.37
CA TYR A 62 19.24 -8.72 5.48
C TYR A 62 17.82 -9.03 4.98
N LEU A 63 17.03 -9.66 5.86
CA LEU A 63 15.59 -9.81 5.69
C LEU A 63 14.88 -8.99 6.77
N GLN A 64 13.82 -8.32 6.39
CA GLN A 64 12.97 -7.58 7.30
C GLN A 64 11.51 -8.01 7.11
N THR A 65 10.85 -8.28 8.22
CA THR A 65 9.39 -8.45 8.25
C THR A 65 8.80 -7.64 9.39
N GLY A 66 7.48 -7.57 9.46
CA GLY A 66 6.84 -6.81 10.52
C GLY A 66 5.34 -6.70 10.33
N LEU A 67 4.73 -5.86 11.13
CA LEU A 67 3.30 -5.60 11.05
C LEU A 67 3.08 -4.09 11.08
N ASN A 68 2.40 -3.58 10.06
CA ASN A 68 2.12 -2.16 9.91
C ASN A 68 0.62 -1.92 9.82
N LEU A 69 0.14 -0.89 10.50
CA LEU A 69 -1.14 -0.27 10.21
C LEU A 69 -0.89 0.85 9.19
N VAL A 70 -1.49 0.74 8.01
CA VAL A 70 -1.31 1.69 6.92
C VAL A 70 -2.61 2.36 6.56
N ARG A 71 -2.55 3.66 6.27
CA ARG A 71 -3.66 4.42 5.70
C ARG A 71 -3.38 4.68 4.24
N ARG A 72 -4.30 4.25 3.38
CA ARG A 72 -4.25 4.36 1.92
C ARG A 72 -5.56 4.89 1.36
N GLY A 73 -5.59 5.14 0.06
CA GLY A 73 -6.77 5.55 -0.67
C GLY A 73 -6.50 6.77 -1.54
N GLY A 74 -7.56 7.44 -1.97
CA GLY A 74 -7.48 8.61 -2.83
C GLY A 74 -8.76 9.43 -2.82
N ASN A 75 -8.66 10.64 -3.34
CA ASN A 75 -9.82 11.41 -3.72
C ASN A 75 -10.13 11.11 -5.19
N PHE A 76 -11.39 11.08 -5.55
CA PHE A 76 -11.82 10.84 -6.93
C PHE A 76 -12.76 11.94 -7.42
N GLU A 77 -12.71 12.17 -8.72
CA GLU A 77 -13.62 13.03 -9.45
C GLU A 77 -14.03 12.33 -10.73
N GLU A 78 -15.32 12.11 -10.90
CA GLU A 78 -15.89 11.43 -12.06
C GLU A 78 -16.89 12.35 -12.72
N VAL A 79 -16.76 12.53 -14.03
CA VAL A 79 -17.73 13.25 -14.85
C VAL A 79 -18.68 12.24 -15.47
N MET A 80 -19.95 12.33 -15.13
CA MET A 80 -21.00 11.46 -15.67
C MET A 80 -21.89 12.23 -16.61
N GLU A 81 -21.97 11.77 -17.84
CA GLU A 81 -22.89 12.30 -18.84
C GLU A 81 -24.10 11.35 -18.99
N ARG A 82 -25.28 11.88 -18.79
CA ARG A 82 -26.52 11.10 -18.96
C ARG A 82 -27.50 11.90 -19.85
N GLY A 83 -27.52 11.58 -21.14
CA GLY A 83 -28.24 12.35 -22.13
C GLY A 83 -27.72 13.79 -22.20
N ALA A 84 -28.60 14.76 -22.03
CA ALA A 84 -28.21 16.19 -22.01
C ALA A 84 -27.76 16.70 -20.62
N THR A 85 -27.68 15.82 -19.61
CA THR A 85 -27.35 16.23 -18.23
C THR A 85 -25.93 15.81 -17.87
N LEU A 86 -25.07 16.80 -17.62
CA LEU A 86 -23.75 16.63 -17.07
C LEU A 86 -23.84 16.59 -15.54
N SER A 87 -23.24 15.61 -14.91
CA SER A 87 -23.10 15.51 -13.46
C SER A 87 -21.66 15.25 -13.10
N ILE A 88 -21.17 15.90 -12.03
CA ILE A 88 -19.85 15.65 -11.48
C ILE A 88 -20.02 14.95 -10.14
N ARG A 89 -19.34 13.83 -9.98
CA ARG A 89 -19.27 13.11 -8.72
C ARG A 89 -17.86 13.27 -8.15
N THR A 90 -17.77 13.84 -6.99
CA THR A 90 -16.51 13.99 -6.25
C THR A 90 -16.59 13.23 -4.94
N GLY A 91 -15.47 12.69 -4.49
CA GLY A 91 -15.46 12.00 -3.21
C GLY A 91 -14.07 11.60 -2.76
N TYR A 92 -14.05 10.90 -1.65
CA TYR A 92 -12.85 10.32 -1.06
C TYR A 92 -13.10 8.90 -0.63
N GLN A 93 -12.05 8.09 -0.69
CA GLN A 93 -12.05 6.71 -0.25
C GLN A 93 -10.76 6.45 0.51
N HIS A 94 -10.86 6.25 1.80
CA HIS A 94 -9.73 5.98 2.67
C HIS A 94 -9.88 4.57 3.25
N ALA A 95 -8.78 3.82 3.32
CA ALA A 95 -8.75 2.50 3.92
C ALA A 95 -7.60 2.39 4.91
N TYR A 96 -7.90 1.84 6.07
CA TYR A 96 -6.91 1.41 7.04
C TYR A 96 -6.72 -0.09 6.89
N SER A 97 -5.49 -0.52 6.69
CA SER A 97 -5.16 -1.91 6.43
C SER A 97 -4.02 -2.37 7.32
N LEU A 98 -4.09 -3.61 7.73
CA LEU A 98 -2.96 -4.30 8.36
C LEU A 98 -2.08 -4.85 7.25
N GLN A 99 -0.79 -4.50 7.26
CA GLN A 99 0.17 -4.89 6.22
C GLN A 99 1.29 -5.72 6.83
N LEU A 100 1.58 -6.85 6.19
CA LEU A 100 2.72 -7.73 6.45
C LEU A 100 3.72 -7.58 5.30
N PRO A 101 4.82 -6.85 5.44
CA PRO A 101 5.91 -6.81 4.49
C PRO A 101 6.87 -8.00 4.70
N ILE A 102 7.45 -8.50 3.62
CA ILE A 102 8.58 -9.44 3.63
C ILE A 102 9.63 -8.85 2.70
N LEU A 103 10.60 -8.16 3.27
CA LEU A 103 11.57 -7.36 2.53
C LEU A 103 12.95 -8.01 2.58
N ALA A 104 13.60 -8.05 1.44
CA ALA A 104 15.01 -8.38 1.31
C ALA A 104 15.78 -7.09 1.05
N GLY A 105 16.89 -6.88 1.74
CA GLY A 105 17.67 -5.66 1.61
C GLY A 105 19.16 -5.90 1.60
N LEU A 106 19.84 -4.90 1.10
CA LEU A 106 21.27 -4.77 1.14
C LEU A 106 21.61 -3.51 1.92
N HIS A 107 22.59 -3.55 2.78
CA HIS A 107 23.13 -2.37 3.45
C HIS A 107 24.63 -2.24 3.21
N TYR A 108 25.07 -1.00 3.16
CA TYR A 108 26.48 -0.67 2.95
C TYR A 108 26.90 0.39 3.95
N GLU A 109 27.93 0.08 4.74
CA GLU A 109 28.51 1.02 5.68
C GLU A 109 29.36 2.05 4.92
N LEU A 110 29.05 3.32 5.12
CA LEU A 110 29.78 4.40 4.44
C LEU A 110 31.15 4.58 5.07
N PRO A 111 32.21 4.71 4.26
CA PRO A 111 33.58 4.93 4.75
C PRO A 111 33.80 6.39 5.21
N VAL A 112 33.00 6.85 6.16
CA VAL A 112 33.13 8.19 6.76
C VAL A 112 33.94 8.13 8.06
N ARG A 113 34.52 9.26 8.47
CA ARG A 113 35.34 9.36 9.69
C ARG A 113 34.62 8.90 10.96
N GLU A 114 33.29 9.12 11.02
CA GLU A 114 32.45 8.63 12.09
C GLU A 114 31.87 7.28 11.66
N ARG A 115 31.99 6.25 12.48
CA ARG A 115 31.44 4.93 12.22
C ARG A 115 29.89 4.92 12.40
N GLY A 116 29.24 3.97 11.76
CA GLY A 116 27.81 3.70 11.96
C GLY A 116 26.88 4.46 11.04
N HIS A 117 27.37 4.93 9.90
CA HIS A 117 26.54 5.45 8.82
C HIS A 117 26.30 4.33 7.79
N VAL A 118 25.07 3.87 7.68
CA VAL A 118 24.69 2.79 6.78
C VAL A 118 23.66 3.29 5.80
N VAL A 119 23.85 3.00 4.52
CA VAL A 119 22.83 3.18 3.48
C VAL A 119 22.29 1.82 3.08
N GLY A 120 20.98 1.74 2.86
CA GLY A 120 20.31 0.50 2.51
C GLY A 120 19.42 0.66 1.30
N LEU A 121 19.24 -0.46 0.61
CA LEU A 121 18.27 -0.65 -0.44
C LEU A 121 17.44 -1.89 -0.09
N TYR A 122 16.12 -1.83 -0.19
CA TYR A 122 15.30 -2.99 0.08
C TYR A 122 14.12 -3.09 -0.89
N LEU A 123 13.68 -4.30 -1.11
CA LEU A 123 12.49 -4.61 -1.89
C LEU A 123 11.84 -5.90 -1.40
N GLY A 124 10.57 -6.06 -1.67
CA GLY A 124 9.88 -7.31 -1.38
C GLY A 124 8.36 -7.23 -1.44
N PRO A 125 7.70 -8.38 -1.36
CA PRO A 125 6.25 -8.46 -1.36
C PRO A 125 5.64 -7.90 -0.08
N THR A 126 4.42 -7.41 -0.22
CA THR A 126 3.57 -6.95 0.87
C THR A 126 2.19 -7.57 0.77
N PHE A 127 1.65 -7.98 1.90
CA PHE A 127 0.30 -8.52 2.03
C PHE A 127 -0.51 -7.59 2.92
N SER A 128 -1.62 -7.08 2.42
CA SER A 128 -2.44 -6.12 3.14
C SER A 128 -3.86 -6.65 3.33
N PHE A 129 -4.40 -6.44 4.52
CA PHE A 129 -5.76 -6.81 4.88
C PHE A 129 -6.52 -5.57 5.35
N GLY A 130 -7.56 -5.17 4.63
CA GLY A 130 -8.41 -4.03 4.93
C GLY A 130 -9.21 -4.24 6.21
N LEU A 131 -9.14 -3.28 7.11
CA LEU A 131 -9.83 -3.29 8.40
C LEU A 131 -11.12 -2.46 8.37
N PHE A 132 -10.98 -1.17 8.11
CA PHE A 132 -12.06 -0.17 8.07
C PHE A 132 -11.61 1.06 7.28
N GLY A 133 -12.55 1.95 6.99
CA GLY A 133 -12.21 3.24 6.38
C GLY A 133 -13.44 4.08 6.08
N PRO A 134 -13.32 5.41 6.09
CA PRO A 134 -14.39 6.30 5.66
C PRO A 134 -14.45 6.42 4.14
N TYR A 135 -15.65 6.48 3.63
CA TYR A 135 -16.00 6.77 2.24
C TYR A 135 -16.97 7.95 2.23
N GLY A 136 -16.75 8.91 1.36
CA GLY A 136 -17.70 10.00 1.18
C GLY A 136 -17.81 10.38 -0.29
N ASP A 137 -19.02 10.65 -0.76
CA ASP A 137 -19.24 11.14 -2.09
C ASP A 137 -20.27 12.27 -2.12
N ARG A 138 -20.16 13.10 -3.16
CA ARG A 138 -21.10 14.16 -3.47
C ARG A 138 -21.32 14.20 -4.98
N LYS A 139 -22.57 14.07 -5.38
CA LYS A 139 -22.95 14.26 -6.78
C LYS A 139 -23.41 15.70 -6.97
N ILE A 140 -22.81 16.42 -7.91
CA ILE A 140 -23.17 17.78 -8.29
C ILE A 140 -23.84 17.72 -9.66
N THR A 141 -25.11 18.08 -9.72
CA THR A 141 -25.88 18.19 -10.96
C THR A 141 -26.35 19.65 -11.08
N PRO A 142 -26.08 20.36 -12.19
CA PRO A 142 -26.51 21.75 -12.37
C PRO A 142 -28.02 21.88 -12.14
N GLY A 143 -28.41 22.82 -11.29
CA GLY A 143 -29.82 23.09 -10.96
C GLY A 143 -30.48 22.13 -9.97
N VAL A 144 -29.76 21.14 -9.43
CA VAL A 144 -30.26 20.18 -8.44
C VAL A 144 -29.43 20.24 -7.17
N ALA A 145 -30.08 20.44 -6.02
CA ALA A 145 -29.44 20.32 -4.73
C ALA A 145 -29.07 18.86 -4.48
N SER A 146 -27.78 18.57 -4.31
CA SER A 146 -27.31 17.20 -4.08
C SER A 146 -26.71 17.09 -2.68
N PRO A 147 -27.27 16.27 -1.79
CA PRO A 147 -26.70 16.05 -0.46
C PRO A 147 -25.36 15.33 -0.57
N SER A 148 -24.46 15.64 0.35
CA SER A 148 -23.27 14.82 0.58
C SER A 148 -23.67 13.56 1.35
N ALA A 149 -23.11 12.44 0.98
CA ALA A 149 -23.30 11.18 1.70
C ALA A 149 -21.96 10.68 2.23
N ASN A 150 -21.94 10.27 3.50
CA ASN A 150 -20.77 9.67 4.14
C ASN A 150 -21.13 8.25 4.58
N TYR A 151 -20.28 7.31 4.26
CA TYR A 151 -20.44 5.89 4.57
C TYR A 151 -19.12 5.32 5.06
N ASP A 152 -19.18 4.16 5.68
CA ASP A 152 -17.99 3.33 5.89
C ASP A 152 -17.65 2.55 4.62
N VAL A 153 -16.37 2.31 4.41
CA VAL A 153 -15.89 1.42 3.34
C VAL A 153 -16.39 0.02 3.63
N ASN A 154 -17.04 -0.58 2.65
CA ASN A 154 -17.51 -1.94 2.75
C ASN A 154 -16.47 -2.90 2.14
N PHE A 155 -15.82 -3.69 3.00
CA PHE A 155 -14.87 -4.71 2.60
C PHE A 155 -15.59 -6.04 2.34
N ASN A 156 -15.56 -6.53 1.09
CA ASN A 156 -16.15 -7.81 0.68
C ASN A 156 -17.65 -7.93 1.04
N GLY A 157 -18.39 -6.85 0.89
CA GLY A 157 -19.82 -6.82 1.14
C GLY A 157 -20.63 -7.83 0.33
N THR A 158 -21.85 -8.09 0.75
CA THR A 158 -22.80 -8.92 0.03
C THR A 158 -23.15 -8.29 -1.31
N GLN A 159 -23.75 -9.05 -2.23
CA GLN A 159 -24.15 -8.55 -3.55
C GLN A 159 -25.13 -7.34 -3.46
N ALA A 160 -25.88 -7.21 -2.38
CA ALA A 160 -26.71 -6.04 -2.11
C ALA A 160 -25.88 -4.80 -1.72
N ASP A 161 -24.79 -5.01 -0.97
CA ASP A 161 -23.86 -3.95 -0.53
C ASP A 161 -22.93 -3.51 -1.67
N ARG A 162 -22.63 -4.39 -2.63
CA ARG A 162 -21.86 -4.08 -3.84
C ARG A 162 -22.55 -3.06 -4.76
N GLN A 163 -23.82 -2.80 -4.53
CA GLN A 163 -24.54 -1.71 -5.21
C GLN A 163 -24.14 -0.30 -4.70
N ALA A 164 -23.47 -0.23 -3.57
CA ALA A 164 -22.86 0.99 -3.10
C ALA A 164 -21.41 1.06 -3.65
N PHE A 165 -21.05 2.18 -4.23
CA PHE A 165 -19.71 2.44 -4.81
C PHE A 165 -18.57 2.47 -3.78
N ASN A 166 -18.83 2.08 -2.54
CA ASN A 166 -17.89 2.05 -1.43
C ASN A 166 -17.23 0.67 -1.21
N HIS A 167 -17.44 -0.27 -2.12
CA HIS A 167 -16.83 -1.60 -2.04
C HIS A 167 -15.34 -1.53 -2.38
N ILE A 168 -14.52 -2.10 -1.49
CA ILE A 168 -13.07 -2.28 -1.69
C ILE A 168 -12.72 -3.74 -1.42
N ASN A 169 -11.80 -4.28 -2.21
CA ASN A 169 -11.24 -5.58 -1.92
C ASN A 169 -10.47 -5.56 -0.61
N ARG A 170 -10.77 -6.51 0.28
CA ARG A 170 -10.15 -6.59 1.60
C ARG A 170 -8.69 -7.01 1.55
N LEU A 171 -8.34 -7.87 0.61
CA LEU A 171 -6.98 -8.36 0.42
C LEU A 171 -6.30 -7.56 -0.70
N ASP A 172 -5.06 -7.18 -0.46
CA ASP A 172 -4.19 -6.61 -1.47
C ASP A 172 -2.80 -7.24 -1.34
N ILE A 173 -2.25 -7.67 -2.48
CA ILE A 173 -0.89 -8.15 -2.61
C ILE A 173 -0.14 -7.09 -3.38
N GLY A 174 1.02 -6.71 -2.90
CA GLY A 174 1.81 -5.64 -3.50
C GLY A 174 3.30 -5.87 -3.37
N ALA A 175 4.05 -4.86 -3.71
CA ALA A 175 5.49 -4.79 -3.49
C ALA A 175 5.90 -3.44 -2.93
N THR A 176 6.90 -3.46 -2.07
CA THR A 176 7.58 -2.27 -1.56
C THR A 176 9.01 -2.25 -2.09
N PHE A 177 9.44 -1.08 -2.53
CA PHE A 177 10.81 -0.76 -2.87
C PHE A 177 11.23 0.49 -2.09
N GLY A 178 12.40 0.47 -1.45
CA GLY A 178 12.84 1.60 -0.64
C GLY A 178 14.34 1.73 -0.47
N LEU A 179 14.71 2.93 -0.03
CA LEU A 179 16.05 3.32 0.36
C LEU A 179 16.04 3.66 1.84
N SER A 180 17.10 3.31 2.55
CA SER A 180 17.28 3.67 3.96
C SER A 180 18.61 4.33 4.22
N TYR A 181 18.63 5.13 5.26
CA TYR A 181 19.84 5.66 5.88
C TYR A 181 19.74 5.44 7.38
N GLU A 182 20.77 4.81 7.94
CA GLU A 182 20.80 4.41 9.33
C GLU A 182 21.97 5.07 10.04
N ARG A 183 21.71 5.53 11.26
CA ARG A 183 22.74 6.04 12.18
C ARG A 183 22.39 5.62 13.61
N GLY A 184 23.17 4.69 14.16
CA GLY A 184 22.86 4.07 15.44
C GLY A 184 21.48 3.40 15.44
N PRO A 185 20.62 3.68 16.40
CA PRO A 185 19.29 3.04 16.47
C PRO A 185 18.25 3.69 15.54
N LEU A 186 18.59 4.78 14.86
CA LEU A 186 17.67 5.52 14.00
C LEU A 186 17.86 5.13 12.54
N MET A 187 16.74 4.88 11.84
CA MET A 187 16.71 4.66 10.41
C MET A 187 15.69 5.61 9.78
N LEU A 188 16.11 6.35 8.78
CA LEU A 188 15.27 7.15 7.89
C LEU A 188 15.09 6.38 6.59
N SER A 189 13.85 6.21 6.11
CA SER A 189 13.59 5.50 4.88
C SER A 189 12.63 6.26 3.97
N PHE A 190 12.90 6.20 2.68
CA PHE A 190 11.94 6.56 1.63
C PHE A 190 11.56 5.29 0.89
N PHE A 191 10.25 5.07 0.68
CA PHE A 191 9.79 3.90 -0.04
C PHE A 191 8.53 4.15 -0.86
N ILE A 192 8.40 3.33 -1.88
CA ILE A 192 7.22 3.24 -2.74
C ILE A 192 6.58 1.89 -2.47
N ASP A 193 5.29 1.91 -2.22
CA ASP A 193 4.49 0.72 -1.98
C ASP A 193 3.36 0.67 -3.03
N ARG A 194 3.29 -0.41 -3.79
CA ARG A 194 2.32 -0.58 -4.87
C ARG A 194 1.54 -1.88 -4.69
N GLY A 195 0.22 -1.76 -4.62
CA GLY A 195 -0.71 -2.88 -4.69
C GLY A 195 -0.85 -3.39 -6.12
N PHE A 196 -1.05 -4.68 -6.28
CA PHE A 196 -1.26 -5.34 -7.57
C PHE A 196 -2.67 -5.85 -7.75
N LEU A 197 -3.40 -6.07 -6.66
CA LEU A 197 -4.80 -6.40 -6.76
C LEU A 197 -5.63 -5.13 -6.96
N ALA A 198 -6.63 -5.23 -7.82
CA ALA A 198 -7.57 -4.14 -8.02
C ALA A 198 -8.26 -3.79 -6.70
N THR A 199 -8.32 -2.50 -6.38
CA THR A 199 -9.01 -2.00 -5.18
C THR A 199 -10.52 -2.21 -5.26
N SER A 200 -11.07 -2.20 -6.48
CA SER A 200 -12.48 -2.49 -6.75
C SER A 200 -12.58 -3.41 -7.97
N ASP A 201 -13.53 -4.31 -7.93
CA ASP A 201 -13.79 -5.20 -9.05
C ASP A 201 -14.72 -4.48 -10.06
N GLY A 202 -14.10 -3.94 -11.13
CA GLY A 202 -14.81 -3.17 -12.17
C GLY A 202 -15.90 -3.97 -12.86
N ASP A 203 -15.69 -5.27 -13.07
CA ASP A 203 -16.67 -6.16 -13.72
C ASP A 203 -17.98 -6.33 -12.91
N ASP A 204 -17.88 -6.37 -11.60
CA ASP A 204 -19.06 -6.48 -10.74
C ASP A 204 -19.93 -5.21 -10.79
N ILE A 205 -19.31 -4.04 -10.91
CA ILE A 205 -20.04 -2.77 -11.00
C ILE A 205 -20.70 -2.63 -12.38
N LEU A 206 -20.05 -3.08 -13.46
CA LEU A 206 -20.64 -3.12 -14.79
C LEU A 206 -21.89 -4.00 -14.84
N ARG A 207 -21.86 -5.19 -14.22
CA ARG A 207 -23.03 -6.08 -14.12
C ARG A 207 -24.19 -5.45 -13.36
N ILE A 208 -23.93 -4.68 -12.32
CA ILE A 208 -24.94 -3.96 -11.54
C ILE A 208 -25.60 -2.86 -12.38
N ILE A 209 -24.81 -2.12 -13.16
CA ILE A 209 -25.31 -1.09 -14.05
C ILE A 209 -26.15 -1.71 -15.16
N GLN A 210 -25.69 -2.79 -15.79
CA GLN A 210 -26.44 -3.51 -16.82
C GLN A 210 -27.77 -4.08 -16.31
N ASN A 211 -27.81 -4.66 -15.11
CA ASN A 211 -29.04 -5.16 -14.51
C ASN A 211 -30.07 -4.06 -14.18
N ARG A 212 -29.63 -2.84 -13.93
CA ARG A 212 -30.51 -1.67 -13.73
C ARG A 212 -30.93 -1.01 -15.04
N GLN A 213 -30.17 -1.20 -16.11
CA GLN A 213 -30.42 -0.55 -17.42
C GLN A 213 -31.12 -1.43 -18.44
N SER A 214 -31.62 -2.61 -18.06
CA SER A 214 -32.38 -3.47 -19.01
C SER A 214 -33.59 -2.79 -19.70
N GLN A 215 -33.73 -1.50 -19.55
CA GLN A 215 -34.74 -0.69 -20.22
C GLN A 215 -34.26 0.47 -21.11
N SER A 216 -32.98 0.76 -21.26
CA SER A 216 -32.58 1.87 -22.17
C SER A 216 -31.06 1.95 -22.41
N SER A 217 -30.68 1.82 -23.68
CA SER A 217 -29.49 2.31 -24.41
C SER A 217 -28.06 2.15 -23.82
N ASP A 218 -27.23 1.62 -24.69
CA ASP A 218 -25.78 1.43 -24.63
C ASP A 218 -24.97 2.61 -24.05
N VAL A 219 -24.81 2.63 -22.74
CA VAL A 219 -23.79 3.45 -22.08
C VAL A 219 -22.75 2.48 -21.51
N GLU A 220 -21.66 2.33 -22.22
CA GLU A 220 -20.48 1.59 -21.74
C GLU A 220 -19.82 2.44 -20.63
N VAL A 221 -20.11 2.14 -19.38
CA VAL A 221 -19.40 2.73 -18.23
C VAL A 221 -18.21 1.83 -17.93
N LYS A 222 -17.05 2.22 -18.44
CA LYS A 222 -15.80 1.57 -18.10
C LYS A 222 -15.36 2.04 -16.72
N ILE A 223 -15.41 1.14 -15.73
CA ILE A 223 -14.85 1.39 -14.40
C ILE A 223 -13.44 0.83 -14.40
N PRO A 224 -12.44 1.69 -14.23
CA PRO A 224 -11.06 1.25 -14.26
C PRO A 224 -10.69 0.48 -13.00
N ASP A 225 -9.84 -0.53 -13.16
CA ASP A 225 -9.18 -1.23 -12.07
C ASP A 225 -8.17 -0.29 -11.38
N GLY A 226 -8.49 0.12 -10.19
CA GLY A 226 -7.60 1.00 -9.42
C GLY A 226 -6.62 0.20 -8.55
N HIS A 227 -5.36 0.59 -8.55
CA HIS A 227 -4.32 0.01 -7.71
C HIS A 227 -3.82 1.02 -6.67
N ASN A 228 -3.60 0.55 -5.45
CA ASN A 228 -3.02 1.38 -4.40
C ASN A 228 -1.55 1.71 -4.72
N VAL A 229 -1.19 2.98 -4.60
CA VAL A 229 0.20 3.45 -4.68
C VAL A 229 0.45 4.42 -3.53
N ALA A 230 1.57 4.24 -2.83
CA ALA A 230 1.97 5.15 -1.76
C ALA A 230 3.47 5.47 -1.85
N TYR A 231 3.78 6.75 -1.68
CA TYR A 231 5.15 7.28 -1.57
C TYR A 231 5.31 7.76 -0.14
N MET A 232 6.19 7.12 0.61
CA MET A 232 6.27 7.29 2.06
C MET A 232 7.68 7.65 2.51
N LEU A 233 7.76 8.57 3.47
CA LEU A 233 8.94 8.81 4.27
C LEU A 233 8.69 8.25 5.67
N SER A 234 9.61 7.47 6.21
CA SER A 234 9.46 6.90 7.54
C SER A 234 10.71 7.05 8.40
N VAL A 235 10.48 7.17 9.69
CA VAL A 235 11.49 7.10 10.73
C VAL A 235 11.26 5.83 11.53
N SER A 236 12.32 5.07 11.74
CA SER A 236 12.30 3.86 12.54
C SER A 236 13.30 3.98 13.68
N TYR A 237 12.98 3.33 14.79
CA TYR A 237 13.84 3.24 15.95
C TYR A 237 14.01 1.77 16.36
N GLN A 238 15.27 1.33 16.37
CA GLN A 238 15.62 -0.02 16.84
C GLN A 238 15.61 -0.06 18.36
N LEU A 239 14.76 -0.91 18.92
CA LEU A 239 14.55 -1.04 20.37
C LEU A 239 15.53 -2.00 21.02
N GLY A 240 16.00 -2.98 20.29
CA GLY A 240 16.90 -3.99 20.79
C GLY A 240 17.69 -4.65 19.68
N ASP A 241 18.88 -5.09 20.09
CA ASP A 241 19.73 -5.99 19.32
C ASP A 241 19.77 -7.32 20.08
N LEU A 242 19.38 -8.40 19.43
CA LEU A 242 19.29 -9.73 20.02
C LEU A 242 20.48 -10.61 19.63
N SER A 243 21.48 -10.04 18.98
CA SER A 243 22.72 -10.73 18.60
C SER A 243 23.74 -10.83 19.74
N LYS A 244 23.31 -10.68 21.01
CA LYS A 244 24.19 -10.86 22.18
C LYS A 244 23.99 -12.23 22.80
#